data_bd4932789462e9188553e172ee329181
#
_entry.id   bd4932789462e9188553e172ee329181
#
_cell.length_a   1.000
_cell.length_b   1.000
_cell.length_c   1.000
_cell.angle_alpha   90.00
_cell.angle_beta   90.00
_cell.angle_gamma   90.00
#
_symmetry.space_group_name_H-M   'P 1'
#
loop_
_entity.id
_entity.type
_entity.pdbx_description
1 polymer ?
#
loop_
_entity_poly.entity_id
_entity_poly.type
_entity_poly.pdbx_seq_one_letter_code
_entity_poly.pdbx_strand_id
1 'polypeptide(L)'
;MKFTIDAKDFRTGLEDIMGSGKYAQTGGIKAGILSEYVFLDLTENNDANLALWNGDGSYINKIVLDATILDDTINNATVNIKTLLPFLKKMSGEIEIAIRDRVVISSLGDGSNTEITLPRVNQHPHHEVIQRLYLMDLKLEGEMPQFNGTSFEGSFEMPTSVFKEVINQCELIGTGVYKLDFVFDKTDLSKVEISSTVVGVKGYTTTVDVENGKGYSATVAFTGPLHRFFKGETITFYVKDEFPILMVGENRLLVKVPHTE
;
A
#
# COMPACT_ATOMS: atom_id res chain seq x y z
N MET A 1 -4.90 -9.84 20.53
CA MET A 1 -5.31 -10.01 19.13
C MET A 1 -5.28 -11.50 18.81
N LYS A 2 -6.37 -12.03 18.31
CA LYS A 2 -6.43 -13.42 17.82
C LYS A 2 -7.39 -13.48 16.62
N PHE A 3 -6.96 -14.10 15.52
CA PHE A 3 -7.75 -14.24 14.32
C PHE A 3 -7.37 -15.50 13.53
N THR A 4 -8.26 -15.95 12.64
CA THR A 4 -7.95 -16.97 11.63
C THR A 4 -7.97 -16.35 10.24
N ILE A 5 -7.13 -16.90 9.37
CA ILE A 5 -6.97 -16.43 7.98
C ILE A 5 -6.38 -17.56 7.13
N ASP A 6 -6.64 -17.57 5.83
CA ASP A 6 -5.93 -18.46 4.91
C ASP A 6 -4.43 -18.08 4.83
N ALA A 7 -3.57 -19.08 4.98
CA ALA A 7 -2.11 -18.90 5.02
C ALA A 7 -1.56 -18.29 3.73
N LYS A 8 -2.14 -18.62 2.57
CA LYS A 8 -1.72 -18.10 1.27
C LYS A 8 -2.12 -16.64 1.12
N ASP A 9 -3.33 -16.27 1.58
CA ASP A 9 -3.84 -14.90 1.47
C ASP A 9 -3.07 -13.98 2.40
N PHE A 10 -2.81 -14.40 3.63
CA PHE A 10 -1.97 -13.64 4.56
C PHE A 10 -0.54 -13.46 4.04
N ARG A 11 0.08 -14.55 3.55
CA ARG A 11 1.41 -14.47 2.93
C ARG A 11 1.43 -13.51 1.75
N THR A 12 0.46 -13.62 0.84
CA THR A 12 0.36 -12.76 -0.34
C THR A 12 0.18 -11.29 0.05
N GLY A 13 -0.65 -11.01 1.06
CA GLY A 13 -0.81 -9.66 1.61
C GLY A 13 0.50 -9.09 2.15
N LEU A 14 1.25 -9.90 2.93
CA LEU A 14 2.55 -9.48 3.47
C LEU A 14 3.61 -9.28 2.37
N GLU A 15 3.64 -10.13 1.36
CA GLU A 15 4.53 -9.99 0.20
C GLU A 15 4.20 -8.74 -0.60
N ASP A 16 2.92 -8.48 -0.85
CA ASP A 16 2.46 -7.33 -1.61
C ASP A 16 2.73 -6.01 -0.86
N ILE A 17 2.44 -5.95 0.44
CA ILE A 17 2.58 -4.72 1.22
C ILE A 17 4.03 -4.32 1.44
N MET A 18 4.92 -5.29 1.56
CA MET A 18 6.36 -5.04 1.66
C MET A 18 6.95 -4.57 0.32
N GLY A 19 6.19 -4.66 -0.78
CA GLY A 19 6.74 -4.46 -2.12
C GLY A 19 7.84 -5.47 -2.42
N SER A 20 7.74 -6.66 -1.83
CA SER A 20 8.73 -7.72 -1.98
C SER A 20 8.71 -8.32 -3.38
N GLY A 21 9.82 -8.80 -3.80
CA GLY A 21 10.08 -9.34 -5.10
C GLY A 21 10.99 -8.42 -5.90
N LYS A 22 10.92 -8.45 -7.19
CA LYS A 22 11.79 -7.72 -8.11
C LYS A 22 11.85 -6.18 -7.91
N TYR A 23 10.98 -5.61 -7.06
CA TYR A 23 10.96 -4.18 -6.73
C TYR A 23 12.17 -3.69 -5.97
N ALA A 24 12.59 -4.41 -4.96
CA ALA A 24 13.78 -4.06 -4.19
C ALA A 24 15.08 -4.23 -5.01
N GLN A 25 15.00 -4.96 -6.12
CA GLN A 25 16.17 -5.29 -6.95
C GLN A 25 16.35 -4.37 -8.16
N THR A 26 15.31 -3.68 -8.62
CA THR A 26 15.36 -2.86 -9.85
C THR A 26 15.55 -1.35 -9.58
N GLY A 27 16.31 -0.97 -8.54
CA GLY A 27 16.72 0.43 -8.34
C GLY A 27 15.61 1.37 -7.86
N GLY A 28 14.42 0.85 -7.68
CA GLY A 28 13.38 1.53 -6.95
C GLY A 28 13.80 1.73 -5.50
N ILE A 29 13.17 2.57 -4.77
CA ILE A 29 13.37 2.93 -3.38
C ILE A 29 14.00 1.76 -2.62
N LYS A 30 15.23 1.92 -2.14
CA LYS A 30 15.79 0.98 -1.16
C LYS A 30 14.77 0.92 -0.05
N ALA A 31 14.07 -0.21 0.06
CA ALA A 31 13.12 -0.42 1.13
C ALA A 31 13.84 -0.07 2.44
N GLY A 32 13.43 0.98 3.10
CA GLY A 32 14.01 1.39 4.37
C GLY A 32 13.79 0.27 5.39
N ILE A 33 14.53 0.28 6.47
CA ILE A 33 14.36 -0.70 7.57
C ILE A 33 12.90 -0.79 8.01
N LEU A 34 12.14 0.31 7.93
CA LEU A 34 10.72 0.37 8.29
C LEU A 34 9.83 -0.50 7.40
N SER A 35 10.17 -0.67 6.13
CA SER A 35 9.38 -1.50 5.20
C SER A 35 9.42 -3.00 5.50
N GLU A 36 10.33 -3.44 6.39
CA GLU A 36 10.38 -4.82 6.87
C GLU A 36 9.33 -5.13 7.93
N TYR A 37 8.64 -4.11 8.43
CA TYR A 37 7.62 -4.25 9.46
C TYR A 37 6.24 -3.96 8.89
N VAL A 38 5.24 -4.69 9.37
CA VAL A 38 3.83 -4.44 9.08
C VAL A 38 3.12 -4.15 10.40
N PHE A 39 2.22 -3.17 10.34
CA PHE A 39 1.29 -2.88 11.40
C PHE A 39 -0.03 -3.58 11.07
N LEU A 40 -0.44 -4.48 11.95
CA LEU A 40 -1.69 -5.21 11.90
C LEU A 40 -2.73 -4.44 12.68
N ASP A 41 -3.90 -4.20 12.11
CA ASP A 41 -4.95 -3.42 12.75
C ASP A 41 -6.32 -4.06 12.53
N LEU A 42 -7.09 -4.15 13.61
CA LEU A 42 -8.46 -4.68 13.64
C LEU A 42 -9.50 -3.58 13.88
N THR A 43 -9.09 -2.30 14.02
CA THR A 43 -9.98 -1.22 14.48
C THR A 43 -10.86 -0.64 13.37
N GLU A 44 -10.51 -0.82 12.11
CA GLU A 44 -11.12 -0.07 11.03
C GLU A 44 -12.48 -0.57 10.54
N ASN A 45 -12.95 -1.73 10.99
CA ASN A 45 -14.24 -2.22 10.51
C ASN A 45 -14.99 -3.03 11.56
N ASN A 46 -16.28 -2.78 11.65
CA ASN A 46 -17.26 -3.65 12.33
C ASN A 46 -17.40 -5.04 11.67
N ASP A 47 -16.70 -5.27 10.55
CA ASP A 47 -16.72 -6.48 9.75
C ASP A 47 -15.32 -7.10 9.79
N ALA A 48 -15.17 -8.25 10.39
CA ALA A 48 -14.16 -9.30 10.34
C ALA A 48 -12.93 -9.12 9.39
N ASN A 49 -12.33 -7.94 9.31
CA ASN A 49 -11.24 -7.63 8.40
C ASN A 49 -9.95 -7.29 9.15
N LEU A 50 -8.83 -7.73 8.59
CA LEU A 50 -7.49 -7.40 9.05
C LEU A 50 -6.88 -6.36 8.12
N ALA A 51 -6.60 -5.17 8.62
CA ALA A 51 -5.81 -4.19 7.88
C ALA A 51 -4.31 -4.39 8.12
N LEU A 52 -3.57 -4.45 7.03
CA LEU A 52 -2.11 -4.44 7.00
C LEU A 52 -1.65 -3.05 6.60
N TRP A 53 -0.77 -2.43 7.38
CA TRP A 53 -0.20 -1.13 7.07
C TRP A 53 1.32 -1.18 7.02
N ASN A 54 1.90 -0.46 6.05
CA ASN A 54 3.35 -0.35 5.90
C ASN A 54 3.70 1.03 5.33
N GLY A 55 4.92 1.49 5.54
CA GLY A 55 5.41 2.75 5.02
C GLY A 55 6.85 3.03 5.41
N ASP A 56 7.47 4.03 4.80
CA ASP A 56 8.86 4.43 5.07
C ASP A 56 9.08 5.95 5.13
N GLY A 57 8.00 6.72 5.21
CA GLY A 57 8.04 8.19 5.19
C GLY A 57 7.96 8.79 3.78
N SER A 58 8.20 8.03 2.72
CA SER A 58 7.97 8.45 1.33
C SER A 58 6.65 7.92 0.78
N TYR A 59 6.10 6.91 1.42
CA TYR A 59 4.79 6.32 1.12
C TYR A 59 4.17 5.71 2.37
N ILE A 60 2.86 5.56 2.32
CA ILE A 60 2.06 4.74 3.23
C ILE A 60 1.17 3.87 2.38
N ASN A 61 1.13 2.58 2.65
CA ASN A 61 0.25 1.65 1.98
C ASN A 61 -0.56 0.82 2.97
N LYS A 62 -1.75 0.42 2.53
CA LYS A 62 -2.71 -0.40 3.27
C LYS A 62 -3.24 -1.50 2.38
N ILE A 63 -3.39 -2.68 2.95
CA ILE A 63 -4.12 -3.80 2.35
C ILE A 63 -5.12 -4.30 3.39
N VAL A 64 -6.35 -4.54 2.96
CA VAL A 64 -7.39 -5.16 3.79
C VAL A 64 -7.53 -6.62 3.36
N LEU A 65 -7.51 -7.53 4.33
CA LEU A 65 -7.65 -8.96 4.13
C LEU A 65 -8.86 -9.48 4.92
N ASP A 66 -9.58 -10.43 4.32
CA ASP A 66 -10.64 -11.16 5.02
C ASP A 66 -10.03 -12.05 6.11
N ALA A 67 -10.48 -11.89 7.34
CA ALA A 67 -10.03 -12.67 8.49
C ALA A 67 -11.18 -12.86 9.48
N THR A 68 -11.22 -13.98 10.16
CA THR A 68 -12.19 -14.20 11.25
C THR A 68 -11.57 -13.78 12.58
N ILE A 69 -12.08 -12.73 13.17
CA ILE A 69 -11.58 -12.20 14.44
C ILE A 69 -12.13 -13.03 15.60
N LEU A 70 -11.24 -13.56 16.43
CA LEU A 70 -11.56 -14.38 17.60
C LEU A 70 -11.36 -13.65 18.93
N ASP A 71 -10.43 -12.68 18.98
CA ASP A 71 -10.13 -11.87 20.16
C ASP A 71 -9.50 -10.54 19.71
N ASP A 72 -10.13 -9.44 20.02
CA ASP A 72 -9.73 -8.07 19.73
C ASP A 72 -9.24 -7.27 20.97
N THR A 73 -9.01 -7.94 22.11
CA THR A 73 -8.50 -7.31 23.33
C THR A 73 -7.24 -6.50 23.07
N ILE A 74 -6.39 -6.96 22.13
CA ILE A 74 -5.33 -6.21 21.50
C ILE A 74 -5.79 -5.98 20.05
N ASN A 75 -6.04 -4.74 19.68
CA ASN A 75 -6.57 -4.39 18.37
C ASN A 75 -5.49 -4.05 17.32
N ASN A 76 -4.25 -3.84 17.75
CA ASN A 76 -3.14 -3.57 16.85
C ASN A 76 -1.83 -4.22 17.31
N ALA A 77 -0.97 -4.51 16.34
CA ALA A 77 0.36 -5.07 16.62
C ALA A 77 1.33 -4.84 15.47
N THR A 78 2.60 -4.65 15.77
CA THR A 78 3.67 -4.62 14.75
C THR A 78 4.42 -5.93 14.72
N VAL A 79 4.61 -6.48 13.51
CA VAL A 79 5.35 -7.72 13.29
C VAL A 79 6.39 -7.54 12.19
N ASN A 80 7.49 -8.32 12.26
CA ASN A 80 8.50 -8.32 11.22
C ASN A 80 8.14 -9.31 10.12
N ILE A 81 7.91 -8.80 8.91
CA ILE A 81 7.47 -9.59 7.75
C ILE A 81 8.53 -10.63 7.36
N LYS A 82 9.81 -10.27 7.35
CA LYS A 82 10.90 -11.19 6.97
C LYS A 82 11.01 -12.37 7.92
N THR A 83 10.63 -12.18 9.17
CA THR A 83 10.60 -13.25 10.15
C THR A 83 9.38 -14.17 9.95
N LEU A 84 8.23 -13.63 9.56
CA LEU A 84 7.00 -14.39 9.35
C LEU A 84 7.01 -15.22 8.04
N LEU A 85 7.42 -14.60 6.94
CA LEU A 85 7.29 -15.17 5.59
C LEU A 85 7.90 -16.57 5.42
N PRO A 86 9.09 -16.92 5.96
CA PRO A 86 9.66 -18.26 5.82
C PRO A 86 8.78 -19.36 6.39
N PHE A 87 8.03 -19.06 7.45
CA PHE A 87 7.11 -20.00 8.09
C PHE A 87 5.80 -20.11 7.31
N LEU A 88 5.21 -18.98 6.94
CA LEU A 88 3.99 -18.95 6.15
C LEU A 88 4.11 -19.65 4.80
N LYS A 89 5.31 -19.67 4.20
CA LYS A 89 5.61 -20.42 2.96
C LYS A 89 5.47 -21.94 3.11
N LYS A 90 5.53 -22.46 4.34
CA LYS A 90 5.40 -23.88 4.66
C LYS A 90 4.02 -24.26 5.18
N MET A 91 3.14 -23.27 5.35
CA MET A 91 1.77 -23.47 5.83
C MET A 91 0.79 -23.40 4.66
N SER A 92 -0.33 -24.11 4.80
CA SER A 92 -1.43 -24.13 3.83
C SER A 92 -2.78 -24.22 4.55
N GLY A 93 -3.83 -23.74 3.89
CA GLY A 93 -5.17 -23.69 4.46
C GLY A 93 -5.28 -22.65 5.58
N GLU A 94 -6.28 -22.85 6.44
CA GLU A 94 -6.57 -21.91 7.51
C GLU A 94 -5.53 -22.02 8.64
N ILE A 95 -5.05 -20.86 9.10
CA ILE A 95 -4.13 -20.73 10.24
C ILE A 95 -4.75 -19.81 11.28
N GLU A 96 -4.42 -20.07 12.54
CA GLU A 96 -4.73 -19.19 13.66
C GLU A 96 -3.50 -18.38 14.02
N ILE A 97 -3.66 -17.09 14.20
CA ILE A 97 -2.61 -16.18 14.65
C ILE A 97 -3.05 -15.54 15.96
N ALA A 98 -2.27 -15.77 17.01
CA ALA A 98 -2.47 -15.17 18.32
C ALA A 98 -1.29 -14.26 18.67
N ILE A 99 -1.58 -12.99 18.97
CA ILE A 99 -0.58 -11.98 19.32
C ILE A 99 -0.88 -11.48 20.74
N ARG A 100 0.04 -11.74 21.64
CA ARG A 100 0.08 -11.22 23.02
C ARG A 100 1.49 -10.71 23.29
N ASP A 101 2.22 -11.30 24.22
CA ASP A 101 3.66 -11.00 24.42
C ASP A 101 4.53 -11.60 23.30
N ARG A 102 3.98 -12.54 22.59
CA ARG A 102 4.61 -13.24 21.45
C ARG A 102 3.59 -13.40 20.34
N VAL A 103 4.08 -13.64 19.14
CA VAL A 103 3.26 -14.02 17.99
C VAL A 103 3.30 -15.55 17.90
N VAL A 104 2.14 -16.18 18.02
CA VAL A 104 1.98 -17.64 17.87
C VAL A 104 1.17 -17.88 16.62
N ILE A 105 1.66 -18.75 15.74
CA ILE A 105 0.97 -19.17 14.52
C ILE A 105 0.75 -20.66 14.58
N SER A 106 -0.50 -21.08 14.47
CA SER A 106 -0.91 -22.48 14.54
C SER A 106 -1.64 -22.89 13.26
N SER A 107 -1.29 -24.03 12.67
CA SER A 107 -2.04 -24.61 11.57
C SER A 107 -3.33 -25.24 12.10
N LEU A 108 -4.46 -24.97 11.47
CA LEU A 108 -5.77 -25.55 11.79
C LEU A 108 -6.12 -26.76 10.89
N GLY A 109 -5.25 -27.15 9.97
CA GLY A 109 -5.47 -28.22 9.00
C GLY A 109 -5.04 -29.62 9.46
N ASP A 110 -5.42 -30.61 8.66
CA ASP A 110 -5.34 -32.03 8.90
C ASP A 110 -4.02 -32.56 9.47
N GLY A 111 -4.01 -32.87 10.77
CA GLY A 111 -3.12 -33.84 11.38
C GLY A 111 -1.72 -33.40 11.80
N SER A 112 -1.29 -32.18 11.51
CA SER A 112 -0.03 -31.63 12.05
C SER A 112 -0.28 -30.30 12.75
N ASN A 113 -0.31 -30.29 14.07
CA ASN A 113 -0.24 -29.06 14.86
C ASN A 113 1.16 -28.49 14.76
N THR A 114 1.40 -27.61 13.82
CA THR A 114 2.64 -26.83 13.75
C THR A 114 2.40 -25.53 14.49
N GLU A 115 3.04 -25.35 15.62
CA GLU A 115 3.03 -24.08 16.35
C GLU A 115 4.38 -23.40 16.19
N ILE A 116 4.36 -22.11 15.88
CA ILE A 116 5.55 -21.28 15.73
C ILE A 116 5.38 -20.07 16.64
N THR A 117 6.36 -19.87 17.51
CA THR A 117 6.39 -18.72 18.41
C THR A 117 7.48 -17.75 18.00
N LEU A 118 7.09 -16.50 17.74
CA LEU A 118 7.98 -15.41 17.32
C LEU A 118 7.94 -14.24 18.32
N PRO A 119 9.02 -13.47 18.47
CA PRO A 119 9.01 -12.27 19.31
C PRO A 119 8.07 -11.21 18.73
N ARG A 120 7.34 -10.52 19.60
CA ARG A 120 6.57 -9.33 19.26
C ARG A 120 7.48 -8.10 19.25
N VAL A 121 7.22 -7.14 18.35
CA VAL A 121 8.08 -5.96 18.13
C VAL A 121 7.57 -4.70 18.84
N ASN A 122 6.71 -4.83 19.82
CA ASN A 122 6.00 -3.71 20.48
C ASN A 122 6.88 -2.66 21.17
N GLN A 123 8.11 -3.01 21.51
CA GLN A 123 9.02 -2.08 22.20
C GLN A 123 10.13 -1.59 21.27
N HIS A 124 10.03 -1.86 19.99
CA HIS A 124 11.03 -1.43 19.04
C HIS A 124 10.78 0.04 18.64
N PRO A 125 11.83 0.90 18.52
CA PRO A 125 11.66 2.29 18.07
C PRO A 125 10.89 2.43 16.77
N HIS A 126 10.94 1.40 15.90
CA HIS A 126 10.19 1.36 14.65
C HIS A 126 8.67 1.23 14.83
N HIS A 127 8.20 0.65 15.94
CA HIS A 127 6.77 0.57 16.23
C HIS A 127 6.14 1.96 16.34
N GLU A 128 6.75 2.85 17.10
CA GLU A 128 6.26 4.23 17.26
C GLU A 128 6.29 5.02 15.95
N VAL A 129 7.32 4.81 15.13
CA VAL A 129 7.43 5.49 13.83
C VAL A 129 6.37 4.98 12.87
N ILE A 130 6.17 3.67 12.78
CA ILE A 130 5.11 3.06 11.94
C ILE A 130 3.74 3.50 12.43
N GLN A 131 3.51 3.51 13.74
CA GLN A 131 2.26 3.97 14.32
C GLN A 131 2.00 5.46 14.03
N ARG A 132 3.03 6.30 14.06
CA ARG A 132 2.90 7.72 13.67
C ARG A 132 2.60 7.90 12.18
N LEU A 133 3.23 7.14 11.30
CA LEU A 133 2.92 7.14 9.87
C LEU A 133 1.47 6.68 9.63
N TYR A 134 1.04 5.67 10.35
CA TYR A 134 -0.31 5.13 10.32
C TYR A 134 -1.37 6.13 10.84
N LEU A 135 -1.07 6.84 11.93
CA LEU A 135 -1.95 7.84 12.52
C LEU A 135 -1.96 9.17 11.74
N MET A 136 -1.26 9.28 10.61
CA MET A 136 -1.47 10.40 9.71
C MET A 136 -2.95 10.44 9.35
N ASP A 137 -3.59 11.57 9.65
CA ASP A 137 -5.05 11.77 9.59
C ASP A 137 -5.54 11.67 8.14
N LEU A 138 -5.72 10.43 7.67
CA LEU A 138 -6.32 10.13 6.38
C LEU A 138 -7.81 9.85 6.60
N LYS A 139 -8.66 10.77 6.15
CA LYS A 139 -10.12 10.63 6.18
C LYS A 139 -10.61 10.37 4.77
N LEU A 140 -11.22 9.21 4.56
CA LEU A 140 -11.82 8.83 3.28
C LEU A 140 -13.29 9.23 3.17
N GLU A 141 -13.88 9.73 4.25
CA GLU A 141 -15.27 10.15 4.32
C GLU A 141 -15.48 11.49 3.61
N GLY A 142 -16.63 11.63 2.96
CA GLY A 142 -17.01 12.85 2.26
C GLY A 142 -16.78 12.78 0.74
N GLU A 143 -17.03 13.89 0.07
CA GLU A 143 -16.91 14.00 -1.39
C GLU A 143 -15.45 13.92 -1.88
N MET A 144 -14.55 14.48 -1.08
CA MET A 144 -13.10 14.43 -1.29
C MET A 144 -12.39 14.00 0.00
N PRO A 145 -11.51 13.01 -0.07
CA PRO A 145 -10.69 12.61 1.07
C PRO A 145 -9.82 13.76 1.59
N GLN A 146 -9.39 13.60 2.84
CA GLN A 146 -8.44 14.53 3.49
C GLN A 146 -7.21 13.77 3.96
N PHE A 147 -6.07 14.41 3.86
CA PHE A 147 -4.81 13.93 4.40
C PHE A 147 -4.14 15.04 5.21
N ASN A 148 -3.82 14.75 6.49
CA ASN A 148 -3.32 15.76 7.45
C ASN A 148 -4.20 17.03 7.50
N GLY A 149 -5.53 16.86 7.50
CA GLY A 149 -6.48 17.97 7.57
C GLY A 149 -6.64 18.77 6.27
N THR A 150 -5.96 18.39 5.19
CA THR A 150 -6.04 19.05 3.89
C THR A 150 -6.82 18.17 2.91
N SER A 151 -7.87 18.73 2.27
CA SER A 151 -8.65 18.03 1.25
C SER A 151 -7.91 17.93 -0.07
N PHE A 152 -8.08 16.80 -0.75
CA PHE A 152 -7.73 16.68 -2.17
C PHE A 152 -8.66 17.56 -3.01
N GLU A 153 -8.23 17.97 -4.19
CA GLU A 153 -8.95 18.94 -5.02
C GLU A 153 -9.44 18.36 -6.34
N GLY A 154 -8.85 17.29 -6.81
CA GLY A 154 -9.24 16.57 -8.00
C GLY A 154 -9.26 15.06 -7.80
N SER A 155 -10.10 14.37 -8.57
CA SER A 155 -10.13 12.91 -8.61
C SER A 155 -10.49 12.38 -9.99
N PHE A 156 -9.99 11.19 -10.30
CA PHE A 156 -10.33 10.45 -11.52
C PHE A 156 -10.13 8.96 -11.31
N GLU A 157 -10.73 8.16 -12.16
CA GLU A 157 -10.59 6.70 -12.16
C GLU A 157 -9.86 6.24 -13.42
N MET A 158 -9.01 5.24 -13.25
CA MET A 158 -8.24 4.63 -14.32
C MET A 158 -8.25 3.11 -14.17
N PRO A 159 -8.44 2.34 -15.27
CA PRO A 159 -8.28 0.89 -15.22
C PRO A 159 -6.85 0.52 -14.76
N THR A 160 -6.77 -0.45 -13.84
CA THR A 160 -5.48 -0.92 -13.29
C THR A 160 -4.53 -1.42 -14.38
N SER A 161 -5.07 -2.04 -15.42
CA SER A 161 -4.30 -2.52 -16.58
C SER A 161 -3.63 -1.38 -17.34
N VAL A 162 -4.35 -0.27 -17.57
CA VAL A 162 -3.85 0.93 -18.25
C VAL A 162 -2.75 1.58 -17.40
N PHE A 163 -2.99 1.75 -16.10
CA PHE A 163 -1.97 2.28 -15.18
C PHE A 163 -0.68 1.44 -15.21
N LYS A 164 -0.81 0.11 -15.16
CA LYS A 164 0.35 -0.80 -15.24
C LYS A 164 1.11 -0.68 -16.55
N GLU A 165 0.41 -0.58 -17.66
CA GLU A 165 1.02 -0.45 -18.96
C GLU A 165 1.82 0.86 -19.07
N VAL A 166 1.21 1.99 -18.69
CA VAL A 166 1.86 3.30 -18.72
C VAL A 166 3.12 3.32 -17.84
N ILE A 167 3.04 2.80 -16.62
CA ILE A 167 4.19 2.75 -15.72
C ILE A 167 5.28 1.82 -16.27
N ASN A 168 4.94 0.69 -16.86
CA ASN A 168 5.91 -0.19 -17.50
C ASN A 168 6.63 0.53 -18.66
N GLN A 169 5.94 1.34 -19.45
CA GLN A 169 6.55 2.15 -20.51
C GLN A 169 7.52 3.20 -19.93
N CYS A 170 7.12 3.85 -18.83
CA CYS A 170 8.00 4.77 -18.11
C CYS A 170 9.27 4.07 -17.59
N GLU A 171 9.15 2.85 -17.08
CA GLU A 171 10.28 2.06 -16.59
C GLU A 171 11.28 1.65 -17.70
N LEU A 172 10.82 1.45 -18.92
CA LEU A 172 11.70 1.10 -20.06
C LEU A 172 12.66 2.24 -20.44
N ILE A 173 12.25 3.48 -20.20
CA ILE A 173 13.03 4.67 -20.54
C ILE A 173 13.88 5.12 -19.33
N GLY A 174 13.38 4.91 -18.12
CA GLY A 174 14.04 5.27 -16.88
C GLY A 174 14.78 4.09 -16.25
N THR A 175 16.08 4.22 -16.03
CA THR A 175 16.87 3.23 -15.30
C THR A 175 16.69 3.34 -13.79
N GLY A 176 15.46 3.14 -13.30
CA GLY A 176 15.20 2.95 -11.86
C GLY A 176 14.82 4.17 -11.04
N VAL A 177 15.09 5.40 -11.49
CA VAL A 177 14.59 6.63 -10.89
C VAL A 177 13.95 7.47 -11.97
N TYR A 178 12.65 7.53 -12.00
CA TYR A 178 11.91 8.39 -12.91
C TYR A 178 10.88 9.20 -12.12
N LYS A 179 10.70 10.44 -12.55
CA LYS A 179 9.64 11.31 -12.09
C LYS A 179 8.41 11.08 -12.96
N LEU A 180 7.28 10.83 -12.35
CA LEU A 180 5.99 10.77 -13.02
C LEU A 180 5.27 12.07 -12.77
N ASP A 181 4.91 12.75 -13.82
CA ASP A 181 4.04 13.92 -13.78
C ASP A 181 2.63 13.49 -14.20
N PHE A 182 1.66 13.72 -13.35
CA PHE A 182 0.25 13.57 -13.63
C PHE A 182 -0.33 14.97 -13.78
N VAL A 183 -0.79 15.28 -14.97
CA VAL A 183 -1.49 16.53 -15.25
C VAL A 183 -2.94 16.20 -15.53
N PHE A 184 -3.78 16.48 -14.55
CA PHE A 184 -5.22 16.36 -14.65
C PHE A 184 -5.81 17.73 -14.94
N ASP A 185 -6.31 17.95 -16.15
CA ASP A 185 -6.79 19.26 -16.62
C ASP A 185 -8.26 19.46 -16.30
N LYS A 186 -8.59 20.60 -15.68
CA LYS A 186 -9.97 20.98 -15.37
C LYS A 186 -10.85 21.26 -16.59
N THR A 187 -10.25 21.52 -17.75
CA THR A 187 -10.98 21.78 -19.00
C THR A 187 -11.38 20.51 -19.72
N ASP A 188 -10.67 19.41 -19.46
CA ASP A 188 -10.98 18.08 -19.99
C ASP A 188 -10.78 17.03 -18.89
N LEU A 189 -11.81 16.90 -18.05
CA LEU A 189 -11.81 15.95 -16.92
C LEU A 189 -11.83 14.47 -17.35
N SER A 190 -11.82 14.19 -18.65
CA SER A 190 -11.76 12.84 -19.21
C SER A 190 -10.34 12.38 -19.53
N LYS A 191 -9.32 13.22 -19.31
CA LYS A 191 -7.94 12.90 -19.69
C LYS A 191 -6.92 13.28 -18.64
N VAL A 192 -5.89 12.46 -18.56
CA VAL A 192 -4.69 12.71 -17.75
C VAL A 192 -3.45 12.54 -18.62
N GLU A 193 -2.61 13.55 -18.66
CA GLU A 193 -1.27 13.42 -19.24
C GLU A 193 -0.34 12.80 -18.19
N ILE A 194 0.36 11.75 -18.59
CA ILE A 194 1.36 11.09 -17.76
C ILE A 194 2.69 11.16 -18.49
N SER A 195 3.71 11.70 -17.82
CA SER A 195 5.05 11.77 -18.38
C SER A 195 6.09 11.22 -17.41
N SER A 196 7.16 10.67 -17.93
CA SER A 196 8.34 10.34 -17.15
C SER A 196 9.50 11.24 -17.51
N THR A 197 10.21 11.72 -16.49
CA THR A 197 11.39 12.55 -16.65
C THR A 197 12.59 11.81 -16.10
N VAL A 198 13.65 11.70 -16.94
CA VAL A 198 14.94 11.14 -16.57
C VAL A 198 15.99 12.24 -16.75
N VAL A 199 16.70 12.59 -15.67
CA VAL A 199 17.79 13.57 -15.71
C VAL A 199 17.37 14.89 -16.39
N GLY A 200 16.16 15.41 -16.03
CA GLY A 200 15.67 16.69 -16.54
C GLY A 200 15.11 16.68 -17.97
N VAL A 201 15.04 15.50 -18.61
CA VAL A 201 14.49 15.36 -19.96
C VAL A 201 13.24 14.50 -19.92
N LYS A 202 12.12 14.96 -20.51
CA LYS A 202 10.94 14.14 -20.72
C LYS A 202 11.31 12.96 -21.64
N GLY A 203 11.28 11.74 -21.11
CA GLY A 203 11.61 10.53 -21.84
C GLY A 203 10.39 9.86 -22.47
N TYR A 204 9.23 9.98 -21.83
CA TYR A 204 7.97 9.39 -22.26
C TYR A 204 6.82 10.33 -21.88
N THR A 205 5.86 10.48 -22.75
CA THR A 205 4.62 11.22 -22.47
C THR A 205 3.47 10.52 -23.16
N THR A 206 2.39 10.34 -22.46
CA THR A 206 1.14 9.78 -22.98
C THR A 206 -0.05 10.49 -22.38
N THR A 207 -1.15 10.54 -23.12
CA THR A 207 -2.44 10.98 -22.61
C THR A 207 -3.33 9.76 -22.47
N VAL A 208 -3.94 9.61 -21.32
CA VAL A 208 -4.79 8.47 -20.96
C VAL A 208 -6.21 8.98 -20.74
N ASP A 209 -7.18 8.29 -21.33
CA ASP A 209 -8.59 8.53 -21.02
C ASP A 209 -8.90 8.00 -19.63
N VAL A 210 -9.59 8.81 -18.84
CA VAL A 210 -9.98 8.50 -17.46
C VAL A 210 -11.48 8.65 -17.27
N GLU A 211 -12.00 8.00 -16.26
CA GLU A 211 -13.42 8.01 -15.92
C GLU A 211 -13.66 8.81 -14.63
N ASN A 212 -14.90 9.24 -14.43
CA ASN A 212 -15.36 9.90 -13.21
C ASN A 212 -14.50 11.08 -12.75
N GLY A 213 -13.90 11.80 -13.70
CA GLY A 213 -13.08 12.98 -13.41
C GLY A 213 -13.89 14.08 -12.71
N LYS A 214 -13.35 14.61 -11.60
CA LYS A 214 -13.99 15.67 -10.78
C LYS A 214 -12.95 16.65 -10.25
N GLY A 215 -13.41 17.86 -9.98
CA GLY A 215 -12.65 18.87 -9.24
C GLY A 215 -11.73 19.73 -10.09
N TYR A 216 -10.52 19.98 -9.61
CA TYR A 216 -9.59 20.94 -10.21
C TYR A 216 -8.39 20.24 -10.82
N SER A 217 -7.76 20.92 -11.78
CA SER A 217 -6.48 20.47 -12.33
C SER A 217 -5.42 20.41 -11.25
N ALA A 218 -4.57 19.40 -11.34
CA ALA A 218 -3.43 19.24 -10.45
C ALA A 218 -2.26 18.60 -11.19
N THR A 219 -1.05 19.00 -10.82
CA THR A 219 0.19 18.36 -11.26
C THR A 219 0.84 17.71 -10.06
N VAL A 220 0.99 16.39 -10.11
CA VAL A 220 1.62 15.61 -9.05
C VAL A 220 2.80 14.85 -9.61
N ALA A 221 3.97 15.04 -9.00
CA ALA A 221 5.19 14.29 -9.34
C ALA A 221 5.54 13.32 -8.23
N PHE A 222 5.87 12.09 -8.58
CA PHE A 222 6.33 11.08 -7.62
C PHE A 222 7.28 10.08 -8.25
N THR A 223 7.98 9.33 -7.43
CA THR A 223 8.97 8.33 -7.87
C THR A 223 8.58 6.93 -7.45
N GLY A 224 8.98 5.95 -8.22
CA GLY A 224 8.92 4.55 -7.87
C GLY A 224 7.81 3.75 -8.54
N PRO A 225 7.99 2.41 -8.60
CA PRO A 225 7.10 1.49 -9.30
C PRO A 225 5.87 1.15 -8.45
N LEU A 226 4.84 1.97 -8.50
CA LEU A 226 3.63 1.80 -7.70
C LEU A 226 2.59 0.86 -8.31
N HIS A 227 2.70 0.61 -9.61
CA HIS A 227 1.68 -0.09 -10.41
C HIS A 227 1.44 -1.55 -10.02
N ARG A 228 2.43 -2.20 -9.40
CA ARG A 228 2.29 -3.61 -9.01
C ARG A 228 1.56 -3.79 -7.69
N PHE A 229 1.49 -2.76 -6.88
CA PHE A 229 0.77 -2.79 -5.61
C PHE A 229 -0.73 -3.02 -5.83
N PHE A 230 -1.30 -2.40 -6.86
CA PHE A 230 -2.74 -2.51 -7.13
C PHE A 230 -3.10 -3.81 -7.86
N LYS A 231 -4.19 -4.40 -7.41
CA LYS A 231 -4.91 -5.51 -8.04
C LYS A 231 -6.36 -5.07 -8.18
N GLY A 232 -7.17 -5.80 -8.94
CA GLY A 232 -8.53 -5.39 -9.24
C GLY A 232 -8.64 -4.62 -10.55
N GLU A 233 -9.81 -4.08 -10.84
CA GLU A 233 -10.14 -3.52 -12.16
C GLU A 233 -9.77 -2.04 -12.27
N THR A 234 -10.04 -1.26 -11.24
CA THR A 234 -9.95 0.20 -11.28
C THR A 234 -9.18 0.76 -10.07
N ILE A 235 -8.50 1.87 -10.29
CA ILE A 235 -7.85 2.68 -9.26
C ILE A 235 -8.46 4.07 -9.31
N THR A 236 -8.90 4.58 -8.17
CA THR A 236 -9.30 5.98 -8.00
C THR A 236 -8.09 6.77 -7.52
N PHE A 237 -7.78 7.84 -8.23
CA PHE A 237 -6.72 8.77 -7.90
C PHE A 237 -7.32 10.04 -7.29
N TYR A 238 -6.70 10.53 -6.22
CA TYR A 238 -7.00 11.82 -5.64
C TYR A 238 -5.74 12.68 -5.67
N VAL A 239 -5.88 13.88 -6.21
CA VAL A 239 -4.75 14.76 -6.54
C VAL A 239 -4.97 16.18 -6.01
N LYS A 240 -3.86 16.85 -5.74
CA LYS A 240 -3.77 18.26 -5.44
C LYS A 240 -2.35 18.73 -5.75
N ASP A 241 -2.19 19.96 -6.23
CA ASP A 241 -0.87 20.52 -6.54
C ASP A 241 0.06 20.49 -5.34
N GLU A 242 1.31 20.08 -5.57
CA GLU A 242 2.39 20.01 -4.56
C GLU A 242 2.03 19.19 -3.30
N PHE A 243 1.08 18.28 -3.42
CA PHE A 243 0.54 17.49 -2.33
C PHE A 243 0.73 15.99 -2.60
N PRO A 244 0.72 15.12 -1.57
CA PRO A 244 0.73 13.68 -1.80
C PRO A 244 -0.37 13.21 -2.73
N ILE A 245 -0.09 12.20 -3.54
CA ILE A 245 -1.13 11.52 -4.31
C ILE A 245 -1.72 10.39 -3.47
N LEU A 246 -3.04 10.28 -3.46
CA LEU A 246 -3.75 9.15 -2.87
C LEU A 246 -4.31 8.28 -4.00
N MET A 247 -4.04 7.00 -3.95
CA MET A 247 -4.55 5.99 -4.86
C MET A 247 -5.34 4.95 -4.07
N VAL A 248 -6.56 4.68 -4.49
CA VAL A 248 -7.48 3.74 -3.83
C VAL A 248 -7.93 2.69 -4.83
N GLY A 249 -7.67 1.44 -4.54
CA GLY A 249 -8.20 0.27 -5.24
C GLY A 249 -9.20 -0.48 -4.37
N GLU A 250 -9.64 -1.65 -4.79
CA GLU A 250 -10.70 -2.43 -4.15
C GLU A 250 -10.44 -2.69 -2.65
N ASN A 251 -9.29 -3.25 -2.30
CA ASN A 251 -8.88 -3.51 -0.91
C ASN A 251 -7.50 -2.94 -0.59
N ARG A 252 -7.05 -1.94 -1.34
CA ARG A 252 -5.70 -1.39 -1.30
C ARG A 252 -5.73 0.12 -1.36
N LEU A 253 -4.88 0.74 -0.57
CA LEU A 253 -4.70 2.17 -0.52
C LEU A 253 -3.22 2.49 -0.49
N LEU A 254 -2.83 3.50 -1.24
CA LEU A 254 -1.46 4.02 -1.24
C LEU A 254 -1.51 5.56 -1.20
N VAL A 255 -0.82 6.14 -0.24
CA VAL A 255 -0.44 7.56 -0.24
C VAL A 255 1.03 7.64 -0.60
N LYS A 256 1.37 8.43 -1.60
CA LYS A 256 2.75 8.68 -2.00
C LYS A 256 3.08 10.17 -1.87
N VAL A 257 4.16 10.46 -1.16
CA VAL A 257 4.66 11.83 -0.98
C VAL A 257 5.19 12.35 -2.33
N PRO A 258 4.94 13.62 -2.68
CA PRO A 258 5.42 14.21 -3.92
C PRO A 258 6.95 14.24 -3.93
N HIS A 259 7.51 14.15 -5.13
CA HIS A 259 8.93 14.38 -5.34
C HIS A 259 9.16 15.90 -5.37
N THR A 260 9.86 16.39 -4.38
CA THR A 260 10.38 17.78 -4.37
C THR A 260 11.80 17.76 -4.93
N GLU A 261 12.05 18.61 -5.93
CA GLU A 261 13.38 18.82 -6.50
C GLU A 261 14.33 19.47 -5.49
#